data_0cb3e3184c7625344cc6f5cd2ffb34d9
#
_entry.id   0cb3e3184c7625344cc6f5cd2ffb34d9
#
_cell.length_a   1.000
_cell.length_b   1.000
_cell.length_c   1.000
_cell.angle_alpha   90.00
_cell.angle_beta   90.00
_cell.angle_gamma   90.00
#
_symmetry.space_group_name_H-M   'P 1'
#
loop_
_entity.id
_entity.type
_entity.pdbx_description
1 polymer ?
#
loop_
_entity_poly.entity_id
_entity_poly.type
_entity_poly.pdbx_seq_one_letter_code
_entity_poly.pdbx_strand_id
1 'polypeptide(L)'
;MIGLIKVNMGTKYLIFKKIVTLFFAIPATEALVHGAEIDHGGWYVEMAGMGSTKRALPFWSHTNKGGVYPETCGGLLRGGVNGTSYGKNTFRLDWGIGLAGYAAAEGNAEVHNSDGSSTRGMVQELYVGAGWKKLNLDLGIRRRATDFGGLSVTGGNFVLTDNAQSFPGDRLHSDWIKIPFTKGILSARFDFGDYGLWDNRYVKHTLLHNQALHFKVNISKRISFTGGLDLWTQWGGTSPVYGKQPQRFSDYLKIMVAASGGEGATKSDQINALGNHLGRELLRLDLDQDRWRLAFQHDRPFEDGSGVGFQNFPDAVNTLHLSFKNKDKWVSDLLLEFIYTKWQSGTRHDRPATEEELKRNPDKKVYIVGGCDNYFNNGEYQSAWTYNGRSIGLPLFTLTPKDENGITKGVSNNRIIAWNVGLGGKIFRKVPYLLKVTYSKNFGKYSQSDPFYNSVPRQVSGALELTLPKRVIGNTTLLSIGLYADKGSLYPDTAGITLRLGWGGTLTH
;
A
#
# COMPACT_ATOMS: atom_id res chain seq x y z
N MET A 1 -17.68 -13.55 24.96
CA MET A 1 -18.45 -14.52 24.15
C MET A 1 -18.06 -14.31 22.71
N ILE A 2 -17.01 -15.02 22.25
CA ILE A 2 -16.43 -14.90 20.88
C ILE A 2 -17.25 -15.81 19.98
N GLY A 3 -18.16 -15.25 19.20
CA GLY A 3 -18.91 -15.99 18.21
C GLY A 3 -18.02 -16.39 17.04
N LEU A 4 -17.70 -17.66 16.94
CA LEU A 4 -17.06 -18.29 15.79
C LEU A 4 -17.99 -18.11 14.57
N ILE A 5 -17.66 -17.17 13.70
CA ILE A 5 -18.30 -17.02 12.39
C ILE A 5 -17.87 -18.23 11.55
N LYS A 6 -18.79 -19.18 11.36
CA LYS A 6 -18.64 -20.23 10.34
C LYS A 6 -18.67 -19.60 8.95
N VAL A 7 -17.52 -19.21 8.44
CA VAL A 7 -17.35 -18.91 7.02
C VAL A 7 -17.36 -20.25 6.28
N ASN A 8 -18.43 -20.49 5.56
CA ASN A 8 -18.58 -21.69 4.73
C ASN A 8 -17.75 -21.53 3.45
N MET A 9 -16.41 -21.50 3.59
CA MET A 9 -15.47 -21.53 2.48
C MET A 9 -15.40 -22.97 1.95
N GLY A 10 -15.61 -23.12 0.63
CA GLY A 10 -15.67 -24.44 -0.01
C GLY A 10 -14.46 -25.30 0.34
N THR A 11 -14.72 -26.57 0.62
CA THR A 11 -13.80 -27.59 1.12
C THR A 11 -12.44 -27.68 0.39
N LYS A 12 -12.37 -27.23 -0.88
CA LYS A 12 -11.16 -27.27 -1.71
C LYS A 12 -10.19 -26.12 -1.44
N TYR A 13 -10.68 -24.93 -1.06
CA TYR A 13 -9.84 -23.82 -0.58
C TYR A 13 -9.19 -24.18 0.77
N LEU A 14 -9.94 -24.87 1.62
CA LEU A 14 -9.41 -25.43 2.86
C LEU A 14 -8.30 -26.46 2.62
N ILE A 15 -8.34 -27.21 1.51
CA ILE A 15 -7.32 -28.21 1.16
C ILE A 15 -6.03 -27.53 0.72
N PHE A 16 -6.09 -26.48 -0.12
CA PHE A 16 -4.90 -25.72 -0.51
C PHE A 16 -4.26 -25.01 0.70
N LYS A 17 -5.07 -24.33 1.53
CA LYS A 17 -4.60 -23.79 2.83
C LYS A 17 -4.02 -24.86 3.73
N LYS A 18 -4.65 -26.04 3.84
CA LYS A 18 -4.13 -27.14 4.64
C LYS A 18 -2.81 -27.68 4.11
N ILE A 19 -2.60 -27.76 2.80
CA ILE A 19 -1.33 -28.20 2.21
C ILE A 19 -0.22 -27.18 2.49
N VAL A 20 -0.47 -25.88 2.30
CA VAL A 20 0.48 -24.81 2.63
C VAL A 20 0.73 -24.77 4.13
N THR A 21 -0.30 -24.85 4.96
CA THR A 21 -0.18 -24.91 6.42
C THR A 21 0.58 -26.17 6.88
N LEU A 22 0.38 -27.32 6.23
CA LEU A 22 1.10 -28.57 6.55
C LEU A 22 2.59 -28.48 6.21
N PHE A 23 2.95 -27.78 5.11
CA PHE A 23 4.35 -27.58 4.71
C PHE A 23 5.16 -26.76 5.73
N PHE A 24 4.48 -25.84 6.44
CA PHE A 24 5.07 -25.03 7.51
C PHE A 24 4.81 -25.58 8.92
N ALA A 25 3.79 -26.44 9.11
CA ALA A 25 3.42 -26.97 10.42
C ALA A 25 4.44 -27.98 10.96
N ILE A 26 5.04 -28.81 10.11
CA ILE A 26 6.01 -29.85 10.55
C ILE A 26 7.28 -29.21 11.14
N PRO A 27 7.95 -28.20 10.48
CA PRO A 27 9.07 -27.53 11.11
C PRO A 27 8.66 -26.61 12.29
N ALA A 28 7.44 -26.06 12.29
CA ALA A 28 6.94 -25.24 13.40
C ALA A 28 6.69 -26.05 14.67
N THR A 29 6.21 -27.28 14.57
CA THR A 29 6.04 -28.16 15.72
C THR A 29 7.37 -28.54 16.34
N GLU A 30 8.44 -28.75 15.55
CA GLU A 30 9.78 -29.01 16.09
C GLU A 30 10.34 -27.79 16.87
N ALA A 31 10.11 -26.56 16.37
CA ALA A 31 10.52 -25.33 17.06
C ALA A 31 9.72 -25.09 18.35
N LEU A 32 8.42 -25.37 18.34
CA LEU A 32 7.55 -25.21 19.53
C LEU A 32 7.82 -26.25 20.60
N VAL A 33 8.18 -27.49 20.24
CA VAL A 33 8.46 -28.59 21.18
C VAL A 33 9.82 -28.40 21.88
N HIS A 34 10.77 -27.66 21.27
CA HIS A 34 12.09 -27.43 21.87
C HIS A 34 12.22 -26.12 22.64
N GLY A 35 11.10 -25.42 22.96
CA GLY A 35 11.13 -24.13 23.67
C GLY A 35 11.96 -23.11 22.88
N ALA A 36 11.35 -22.53 21.84
CA ALA A 36 12.06 -21.54 21.01
C ALA A 36 12.53 -20.37 21.86
N GLU A 37 13.82 -20.27 22.12
CA GLU A 37 14.42 -19.08 22.70
C GLU A 37 14.26 -17.91 21.71
N ILE A 38 14.03 -16.70 22.23
CA ILE A 38 13.94 -15.50 21.41
C ILE A 38 15.37 -15.10 21.07
N ASP A 39 15.83 -15.39 19.85
CA ASP A 39 17.18 -15.00 19.40
C ASP A 39 17.31 -13.50 19.18
N HIS A 40 16.24 -12.88 18.65
CA HIS A 40 16.14 -11.44 18.45
C HIS A 40 14.74 -10.97 18.76
N GLY A 41 14.62 -9.94 19.55
CA GLY A 41 13.33 -9.35 19.87
C GLY A 41 13.48 -7.88 20.26
N GLY A 42 12.39 -7.16 20.18
CA GLY A 42 12.34 -5.76 20.56
C GLY A 42 10.98 -5.34 21.07
N TRP A 43 11.00 -4.28 21.85
CA TRP A 43 9.79 -3.58 22.26
C TRP A 43 9.95 -2.08 22.00
N TYR A 44 8.85 -1.41 21.82
CA TYR A 44 8.82 0.05 21.71
C TYR A 44 7.54 0.61 22.31
N VAL A 45 7.63 1.85 22.79
CA VAL A 45 6.52 2.72 23.15
C VAL A 45 6.80 4.08 22.56
N GLU A 46 5.83 4.69 21.92
CA GLU A 46 5.95 6.02 21.32
C GLU A 46 4.73 6.87 21.71
N MET A 47 4.99 8.09 22.10
CA MET A 47 4.00 9.15 22.28
C MET A 47 4.26 10.25 21.25
N ALA A 48 3.22 10.77 20.64
CA ALA A 48 3.32 11.90 19.72
C ALA A 48 2.23 12.94 20.00
N GLY A 49 2.62 14.20 20.00
CA GLY A 49 1.72 15.34 20.01
C GLY A 49 1.77 16.06 18.67
N MET A 50 0.60 16.40 18.11
CA MET A 50 0.48 17.02 16.80
C MET A 50 -0.39 18.27 16.88
N GLY A 51 0.12 19.38 16.35
CA GLY A 51 -0.57 20.65 16.31
C GLY A 51 -0.39 21.34 14.96
N SER A 52 -1.33 22.20 14.60
CA SER A 52 -1.27 22.98 13.40
C SER A 52 -1.99 24.34 13.55
N THR A 53 -1.77 25.24 12.61
CA THR A 53 -2.44 26.55 12.55
C THR A 53 -3.93 26.46 12.24
N LYS A 54 -4.37 25.31 11.77
CA LYS A 54 -5.77 24.93 11.52
C LYS A 54 -6.08 23.67 12.35
N ARG A 55 -7.32 23.19 12.37
CA ARG A 55 -7.63 21.88 12.98
C ARG A 55 -7.04 20.73 12.19
N ALA A 56 -7.08 20.82 10.86
CA ALA A 56 -6.49 19.84 9.97
C ALA A 56 -4.97 19.90 10.02
N LEU A 57 -4.34 18.74 10.04
CA LEU A 57 -2.91 18.59 9.98
C LEU A 57 -2.42 18.65 8.52
N PRO A 58 -1.23 19.21 8.24
CA PRO A 58 -0.65 19.16 6.91
C PRO A 58 -0.44 17.75 6.38
N PHE A 59 -0.53 17.57 5.08
CA PHE A 59 -0.47 16.29 4.35
C PHE A 59 0.62 15.33 4.87
N TRP A 60 1.87 15.75 4.92
CA TRP A 60 2.96 14.87 5.30
C TRP A 60 3.01 14.51 6.79
N SER A 61 2.27 15.20 7.65
CA SER A 61 2.26 14.91 9.10
C SER A 61 1.60 13.56 9.42
N HIS A 62 0.67 13.11 8.60
CA HIS A 62 -0.10 11.87 8.82
C HIS A 62 -0.03 10.87 7.65
N THR A 63 0.48 11.28 6.47
CA THR A 63 0.58 10.43 5.27
C THR A 63 1.74 9.45 5.37
N ASN A 64 1.54 8.20 4.89
CA ASN A 64 2.52 7.11 4.92
C ASN A 64 3.11 6.83 6.31
N LYS A 65 2.24 6.83 7.30
CA LYS A 65 2.58 6.54 8.71
C LYS A 65 1.79 5.34 9.27
N GLY A 66 1.50 4.34 8.42
CA GLY A 66 0.79 3.12 8.78
C GLY A 66 -0.70 3.32 9.11
N GLY A 67 -1.30 4.44 8.69
CA GLY A 67 -2.71 4.74 8.93
C GLY A 67 -3.07 4.97 10.41
N VAL A 68 -2.09 5.19 11.29
CA VAL A 68 -2.31 5.32 12.74
C VAL A 68 -2.30 6.76 13.25
N TYR A 69 -1.78 7.70 12.46
CA TYR A 69 -1.78 9.12 12.83
C TYR A 69 -3.12 9.77 12.46
N PRO A 70 -3.70 10.61 13.34
CA PRO A 70 -4.94 11.35 13.02
C PRO A 70 -4.68 12.40 11.91
N GLU A 71 -5.76 12.86 11.29
CA GLU A 71 -5.73 13.94 10.28
C GLU A 71 -5.96 15.33 10.89
N THR A 72 -6.24 15.38 12.18
CA THR A 72 -6.48 16.62 12.93
C THR A 72 -5.54 16.70 14.14
N CYS A 73 -5.39 17.88 14.71
CA CYS A 73 -4.57 18.12 15.91
C CYS A 73 -4.93 17.13 17.02
N GLY A 74 -3.93 16.56 17.67
CA GLY A 74 -4.17 15.58 18.72
C GLY A 74 -2.93 14.91 19.26
N GLY A 75 -3.14 13.84 20.01
CA GLY A 75 -2.10 13.00 20.59
C GLY A 75 -2.24 11.55 20.15
N LEU A 76 -1.11 10.87 19.97
CA LEU A 76 -1.01 9.45 19.65
C LEU A 76 -0.18 8.75 20.71
N LEU A 77 -0.63 7.57 21.14
CA LEU A 77 0.16 6.60 21.88
C LEU A 77 0.18 5.29 21.08
N ARG A 78 1.36 4.73 20.90
CA ARG A 78 1.51 3.40 20.30
C ARG A 78 2.63 2.62 20.96
N GLY A 79 2.53 1.30 20.91
CA GLY A 79 3.56 0.43 21.44
C GLY A 79 3.43 -0.97 20.86
N GLY A 80 4.51 -1.71 20.94
CA GLY A 80 4.53 -3.07 20.45
C GLY A 80 5.72 -3.85 20.92
N VAL A 81 5.63 -5.14 20.67
CA VAL A 81 6.67 -6.13 20.95
C VAL A 81 6.74 -7.08 19.77
N ASN A 82 7.94 -7.48 19.40
CA ASN A 82 8.17 -8.49 18.37
C ASN A 82 9.33 -9.40 18.76
N GLY A 83 9.38 -10.56 18.14
CA GLY A 83 10.45 -11.51 18.34
C GLY A 83 10.67 -12.39 17.13
N THR A 84 11.89 -12.91 17.02
CA THR A 84 12.31 -13.87 16.01
C THR A 84 13.09 -14.96 16.70
N SER A 85 12.77 -16.21 16.39
CA SER A 85 13.47 -17.41 16.85
C SER A 85 13.95 -18.20 15.64
N TYR A 86 15.18 -18.73 15.73
CA TYR A 86 15.77 -19.55 14.67
C TYR A 86 15.77 -21.01 15.13
N GLY A 87 15.24 -21.88 14.29
CA GLY A 87 15.27 -23.32 14.45
C GLY A 87 16.38 -23.96 13.61
N LYS A 88 16.42 -25.29 13.65
CA LYS A 88 17.31 -26.09 12.79
C LYS A 88 16.97 -25.88 11.30
N ASN A 89 17.92 -26.18 10.42
CA ASN A 89 17.72 -26.19 8.96
C ASN A 89 17.20 -24.87 8.35
N THR A 90 17.67 -23.71 8.82
CA THR A 90 17.27 -22.38 8.32
C THR A 90 15.78 -22.06 8.50
N PHE A 91 15.11 -22.72 9.44
CA PHE A 91 13.76 -22.36 9.84
C PHE A 91 13.79 -21.11 10.75
N ARG A 92 12.82 -20.23 10.56
CA ARG A 92 12.63 -19.01 11.34
C ARG A 92 11.17 -18.87 11.74
N LEU A 93 10.93 -18.47 12.96
CA LEU A 93 9.62 -18.09 13.47
C LEU A 93 9.65 -16.62 13.87
N ASP A 94 8.75 -15.81 13.31
CA ASP A 94 8.57 -14.42 13.66
C ASP A 94 7.21 -14.21 14.31
N TRP A 95 7.11 -13.25 15.23
CA TRP A 95 5.83 -12.84 15.80
C TRP A 95 5.88 -11.36 16.19
N GLY A 96 4.73 -10.74 16.26
CA GLY A 96 4.64 -9.35 16.71
C GLY A 96 3.24 -8.95 17.10
N ILE A 97 3.17 -8.05 18.09
CA ILE A 97 1.96 -7.39 18.56
C ILE A 97 2.26 -5.89 18.63
N GLY A 98 1.42 -5.08 17.99
CA GLY A 98 1.52 -3.62 18.01
C GLY A 98 0.13 -3.01 18.13
N LEU A 99 -0.03 -2.11 19.08
CA LEU A 99 -1.25 -1.37 19.34
C LEU A 99 -1.01 0.13 19.17
N ALA A 100 -2.02 0.85 18.71
CA ALA A 100 -2.01 2.30 18.65
C ALA A 100 -3.36 2.86 19.08
N GLY A 101 -3.33 4.08 19.63
CA GLY A 101 -4.54 4.82 19.93
C GLY A 101 -4.26 6.32 19.83
N TYR A 102 -5.23 7.07 19.35
CA TYR A 102 -5.15 8.52 19.31
C TYR A 102 -6.40 9.18 19.88
N ALA A 103 -6.21 10.40 20.40
CA ALA A 103 -7.25 11.36 20.67
C ALA A 103 -6.97 12.62 19.88
N ALA A 104 -7.94 13.08 19.08
CA ALA A 104 -7.78 14.18 18.17
C ALA A 104 -8.99 15.11 18.18
N ALA A 105 -8.81 16.36 17.77
CA ALA A 105 -9.89 17.31 17.62
C ALA A 105 -10.86 16.81 16.53
N GLU A 106 -12.17 17.00 16.76
CA GLU A 106 -13.17 16.70 15.72
C GLU A 106 -12.85 17.48 14.44
N GLY A 107 -12.83 16.78 13.31
CA GLY A 107 -12.57 17.38 12.01
C GLY A 107 -13.83 17.98 11.39
N ASN A 108 -13.67 19.04 10.58
CA ASN A 108 -14.72 19.42 9.65
C ASN A 108 -14.67 18.46 8.45
N ALA A 109 -15.81 17.88 8.09
CA ALA A 109 -15.96 16.96 6.96
C ALA A 109 -15.48 17.53 5.60
N GLU A 110 -15.30 18.84 5.51
CA GLU A 110 -14.88 19.54 4.30
C GLU A 110 -13.36 19.47 4.01
N VAL A 111 -12.53 19.14 5.01
CA VAL A 111 -11.08 19.28 4.87
C VAL A 111 -10.35 17.95 4.72
N HIS A 112 -10.77 16.95 5.45
CA HIS A 112 -10.23 15.57 5.37
C HIS A 112 -11.31 14.61 5.80
N ASN A 113 -11.28 13.38 5.30
CA ASN A 113 -12.17 12.30 5.71
C ASN A 113 -11.87 11.82 7.14
N SER A 114 -11.92 12.72 8.12
CA SER A 114 -11.88 12.31 9.50
C SER A 114 -13.12 11.45 9.78
N ASP A 115 -12.97 10.41 10.55
CA ASP A 115 -14.11 9.55 10.91
C ASP A 115 -15.05 10.22 11.92
N GLY A 116 -14.91 11.53 12.14
CA GLY A 116 -15.67 12.28 13.13
C GLY A 116 -15.39 11.85 14.57
N SER A 117 -14.51 10.87 14.75
CA SER A 117 -14.17 10.27 16.03
C SER A 117 -12.98 11.00 16.64
N SER A 118 -13.19 11.62 17.78
CA SER A 118 -12.13 12.27 18.56
C SER A 118 -11.16 11.25 19.19
N THR A 119 -11.54 9.98 19.27
CA THR A 119 -10.74 8.93 19.91
C THR A 119 -10.84 7.62 19.16
N ARG A 120 -9.72 6.97 18.89
CA ARG A 120 -9.68 5.69 18.21
C ARG A 120 -8.56 4.80 18.75
N GLY A 121 -8.92 3.54 19.06
CA GLY A 121 -7.97 2.46 19.32
C GLY A 121 -7.87 1.51 18.13
N MET A 122 -6.67 0.97 17.87
CA MET A 122 -6.45 0.08 16.72
C MET A 122 -5.35 -0.93 16.98
N VAL A 123 -5.47 -2.08 16.35
CA VAL A 123 -4.39 -3.07 16.21
C VAL A 123 -3.55 -2.67 15.01
N GLN A 124 -2.30 -2.30 15.24
CA GLN A 124 -1.35 -1.92 14.20
C GLN A 124 -0.69 -3.15 13.59
N GLU A 125 -0.30 -4.11 14.43
CA GLU A 125 0.28 -5.39 14.06
C GLU A 125 -0.21 -6.49 15.02
N LEU A 126 -0.49 -7.65 14.48
CA LEU A 126 -0.78 -8.88 15.22
C LEU A 126 -0.53 -10.06 14.30
N TYR A 127 0.66 -10.64 14.34
CA TYR A 127 1.06 -11.67 13.39
C TYR A 127 1.92 -12.76 13.99
N VAL A 128 1.87 -13.91 13.32
CA VAL A 128 2.86 -14.97 13.42
C VAL A 128 3.38 -15.22 12.00
N GLY A 129 4.69 -15.33 11.85
CA GLY A 129 5.36 -15.61 10.58
C GLY A 129 6.25 -16.83 10.68
N ALA A 130 6.34 -17.61 9.62
CA ALA A 130 7.26 -18.73 9.48
C ALA A 130 8.11 -18.55 8.22
N GLY A 131 9.41 -18.71 8.36
CA GLY A 131 10.36 -18.66 7.25
C GLY A 131 11.13 -19.97 7.10
N TRP A 132 11.27 -20.46 5.89
CA TRP A 132 12.11 -21.61 5.57
C TRP A 132 12.89 -21.35 4.29
N LYS A 133 14.21 -21.29 4.43
CA LYS A 133 15.10 -20.89 3.33
C LYS A 133 14.71 -19.52 2.75
N LYS A 134 14.10 -19.52 1.58
CA LYS A 134 13.65 -18.33 0.84
C LYS A 134 12.13 -18.13 0.84
N LEU A 135 11.39 -19.05 1.45
CA LEU A 135 9.93 -18.99 1.55
C LEU A 135 9.53 -18.42 2.89
N ASN A 136 8.49 -17.60 2.91
CA ASN A 136 7.95 -16.96 4.10
C ASN A 136 6.42 -17.04 4.05
N LEU A 137 5.81 -17.35 5.19
CA LEU A 137 4.38 -17.32 5.42
C LEU A 137 4.08 -16.40 6.59
N ASP A 138 3.26 -15.39 6.39
CA ASP A 138 2.75 -14.50 7.43
C ASP A 138 1.26 -14.78 7.65
N LEU A 139 0.83 -14.83 8.90
CA LEU A 139 -0.57 -14.96 9.31
C LEU A 139 -0.93 -13.82 10.25
N GLY A 140 -1.97 -13.06 9.94
CA GLY A 140 -2.46 -11.96 10.77
C GLY A 140 -2.30 -10.58 10.13
N ILE A 141 -2.08 -9.55 10.94
CA ILE A 141 -1.89 -8.15 10.52
C ILE A 141 -0.41 -7.85 10.61
N ARG A 142 0.28 -7.80 9.48
CA ARG A 142 1.71 -7.50 9.41
C ARG A 142 1.97 -6.33 8.47
N ARG A 143 2.67 -5.31 8.95
CA ARG A 143 3.07 -4.17 8.14
C ARG A 143 4.11 -4.57 7.10
N ARG A 144 3.96 -4.09 5.88
CA ARG A 144 4.92 -4.33 4.79
C ARG A 144 5.98 -3.24 4.78
N ALA A 145 7.21 -3.63 4.45
CA ALA A 145 8.29 -2.67 4.24
C ALA A 145 8.04 -1.85 2.97
N THR A 146 8.43 -0.59 3.02
CA THR A 146 8.42 0.33 1.88
C THR A 146 9.84 0.60 1.40
N ASP A 147 9.99 0.95 0.13
CA ASP A 147 11.25 1.34 -0.45
C ASP A 147 11.58 2.83 -0.19
N PHE A 148 12.79 3.24 -0.54
CA PHE A 148 13.27 4.63 -0.58
C PHE A 148 13.32 5.38 0.76
N GLY A 149 13.37 4.65 1.89
CA GLY A 149 13.68 5.22 3.21
C GLY A 149 12.72 6.32 3.71
N GLY A 150 11.44 6.29 3.30
CA GLY A 150 10.43 7.27 3.70
C GLY A 150 10.47 8.59 2.94
N LEU A 151 11.28 8.72 1.88
CA LEU A 151 11.37 9.92 1.03
C LEU A 151 10.32 9.94 -0.08
N SER A 152 9.85 8.76 -0.51
CA SER A 152 8.88 8.58 -1.57
C SER A 152 7.45 8.78 -1.07
N VAL A 153 6.58 9.34 -1.91
CA VAL A 153 5.16 9.44 -1.64
C VAL A 153 4.43 8.11 -1.92
N THR A 154 4.99 7.28 -2.79
CA THR A 154 4.45 5.94 -3.07
C THR A 154 5.11 4.83 -2.26
N GLY A 155 6.28 5.10 -1.64
CA GLY A 155 7.09 4.05 -1.01
C GLY A 155 7.52 2.95 -1.98
N GLY A 156 7.55 3.25 -3.30
CA GLY A 156 7.92 2.32 -4.35
C GLY A 156 6.79 1.42 -4.85
N ASN A 157 5.53 1.72 -4.49
CA ASN A 157 4.37 0.96 -4.95
C ASN A 157 3.14 1.86 -5.09
N PHE A 158 2.65 2.05 -6.33
CA PHE A 158 1.46 2.83 -6.61
C PHE A 158 0.20 2.26 -5.95
N VAL A 159 0.07 0.93 -5.93
CA VAL A 159 -1.15 0.22 -5.51
C VAL A 159 -1.23 0.07 -4.00
N LEU A 160 -0.09 -0.14 -3.33
CA LEU A 160 -0.01 -0.37 -1.90
C LEU A 160 1.09 0.48 -1.27
N THR A 161 0.70 1.48 -0.49
CA THR A 161 1.60 2.35 0.28
C THR A 161 1.48 2.06 1.77
N ASP A 162 2.24 2.80 2.58
CA ASP A 162 2.10 2.77 4.05
C ASP A 162 1.06 3.79 4.57
N ASN A 163 0.13 4.23 3.71
CA ASN A 163 -0.85 5.27 4.06
C ASN A 163 -2.05 4.72 4.82
N ALA A 164 -2.54 3.54 4.47
CA ALA A 164 -3.58 2.82 5.20
C ALA A 164 -2.99 1.85 6.23
N GLN A 165 -3.82 1.38 7.15
CA GLN A 165 -3.48 0.28 8.05
C GLN A 165 -3.28 -1.03 7.27
N SER A 166 -2.48 -1.93 7.83
CA SER A 166 -2.34 -3.29 7.28
C SER A 166 -3.62 -4.10 7.50
N PHE A 167 -3.89 -5.01 6.57
CA PHE A 167 -5.10 -5.84 6.59
C PHE A 167 -4.84 -7.17 7.32
N PRO A 168 -5.85 -7.72 8.01
CA PRO A 168 -5.78 -9.10 8.52
C PRO A 168 -5.86 -10.10 7.37
N GLY A 169 -4.99 -11.09 7.39
CA GLY A 169 -4.99 -12.13 6.36
C GLY A 169 -3.81 -13.08 6.44
N ASP A 170 -3.53 -13.72 5.34
CA ASP A 170 -2.37 -14.58 5.16
C ASP A 170 -1.57 -14.14 3.92
N ARG A 171 -0.26 -14.38 3.95
CA ARG A 171 0.65 -14.01 2.88
C ARG A 171 1.76 -15.04 2.75
N LEU A 172 1.81 -15.72 1.62
CA LEU A 172 2.92 -16.57 1.21
C LEU A 172 3.80 -15.77 0.24
N HIS A 173 5.06 -15.58 0.58
CA HIS A 173 5.97 -14.82 -0.27
C HIS A 173 7.38 -15.41 -0.25
N SER A 174 8.20 -15.00 -1.22
CA SER A 174 9.59 -15.43 -1.24
C SER A 174 10.55 -14.24 -1.19
N ASP A 175 11.76 -14.50 -0.69
CA ASP A 175 12.94 -13.73 -1.06
C ASP A 175 13.31 -13.99 -2.53
N TRP A 176 14.35 -13.31 -3.04
CA TRP A 176 14.86 -13.60 -4.36
C TRP A 176 15.43 -15.03 -4.45
N ILE A 177 14.78 -15.87 -5.25
CA ILE A 177 15.17 -17.26 -5.55
C ILE A 177 15.95 -17.25 -6.85
N LYS A 178 17.19 -17.69 -6.81
CA LYS A 178 18.01 -17.85 -8.03
C LYS A 178 17.42 -18.98 -8.88
N ILE A 179 17.17 -18.71 -10.15
CA ILE A 179 16.67 -19.71 -11.09
C ILE A 179 17.83 -20.69 -11.40
N PRO A 180 17.64 -22.00 -11.23
CA PRO A 180 18.64 -23.00 -11.58
C PRO A 180 19.11 -22.84 -13.04
N PHE A 181 20.33 -23.26 -13.33
CA PHE A 181 20.97 -23.24 -14.66
C PHE A 181 21.26 -21.85 -15.25
N THR A 182 20.85 -20.75 -14.63
CA THR A 182 21.14 -19.39 -15.10
C THR A 182 22.45 -18.81 -14.57
N LYS A 183 23.26 -19.61 -13.87
CA LYS A 183 24.51 -19.18 -13.20
C LYS A 183 24.34 -17.97 -12.27
N GLY A 184 23.12 -17.79 -11.72
CA GLY A 184 22.76 -16.68 -10.83
C GLY A 184 22.46 -15.36 -11.54
N ILE A 185 22.37 -15.36 -12.86
CA ILE A 185 21.97 -14.18 -13.66
C ILE A 185 20.50 -13.87 -13.41
N LEU A 186 19.62 -14.88 -13.42
CA LEU A 186 18.19 -14.71 -13.25
C LEU A 186 17.74 -15.14 -11.85
N SER A 187 16.91 -14.30 -11.23
CA SER A 187 16.22 -14.61 -9.98
C SER A 187 14.74 -14.23 -10.09
N ALA A 188 13.89 -14.93 -9.35
CA ALA A 188 12.48 -14.63 -9.24
C ALA A 188 12.07 -14.46 -7.79
N ARG A 189 11.03 -13.67 -7.54
CA ARG A 189 10.30 -13.63 -6.27
C ARG A 189 8.81 -13.57 -6.56
N PHE A 190 8.02 -14.11 -5.65
CA PHE A 190 6.57 -14.04 -5.71
C PHE A 190 5.99 -13.52 -4.39
N ASP A 191 4.76 -13.04 -4.46
CA ASP A 191 3.93 -12.63 -3.33
C ASP A 191 2.49 -13.09 -3.62
N PHE A 192 1.87 -13.73 -2.64
CA PHE A 192 0.53 -14.28 -2.77
C PHE A 192 -0.16 -14.15 -1.42
N GLY A 193 -1.31 -13.49 -1.36
CA GLY A 193 -1.97 -13.26 -0.08
C GLY A 193 -3.47 -13.06 -0.20
N ASP A 194 -4.17 -13.41 0.86
CA ASP A 194 -5.60 -13.26 0.99
C ASP A 194 -5.94 -12.51 2.29
N TYR A 195 -6.72 -11.46 2.19
CA TYR A 195 -7.02 -10.54 3.28
C TYR A 195 -8.51 -10.27 3.40
N GLY A 196 -8.94 -9.83 4.58
CA GLY A 196 -10.27 -9.30 4.81
C GLY A 196 -10.23 -7.78 5.02
N LEU A 197 -11.13 -7.05 4.39
CA LEU A 197 -11.35 -5.64 4.65
C LEU A 197 -12.51 -5.51 5.65
N TRP A 198 -12.17 -5.25 6.93
CA TRP A 198 -13.12 -5.29 8.06
C TRP A 198 -13.55 -3.91 8.54
N ASP A 199 -13.27 -2.88 7.76
CA ASP A 199 -13.72 -1.52 8.05
C ASP A 199 -15.20 -1.31 7.72
N ASN A 200 -15.71 -0.11 8.07
CA ASN A 200 -17.06 0.31 7.67
C ASN A 200 -17.04 0.71 6.19
N ARG A 201 -17.49 -0.20 5.33
CA ARG A 201 -17.42 -0.06 3.87
C ARG A 201 -18.73 -0.45 3.18
N TYR A 202 -18.87 -0.03 1.91
CA TYR A 202 -20.09 -0.21 1.13
C TYR A 202 -20.43 -1.69 0.89
N VAL A 203 -19.47 -2.48 0.40
CA VAL A 203 -19.63 -3.95 0.31
C VAL A 203 -19.07 -4.56 1.58
N LYS A 204 -19.94 -5.06 2.45
CA LYS A 204 -19.53 -5.66 3.74
C LYS A 204 -18.78 -6.97 3.52
N HIS A 205 -17.76 -7.22 4.36
CA HIS A 205 -16.94 -8.45 4.30
C HIS A 205 -16.25 -8.67 2.97
N THR A 206 -15.86 -7.58 2.29
CA THR A 206 -15.04 -7.66 1.07
C THR A 206 -13.75 -8.41 1.35
N LEU A 207 -13.40 -9.33 0.48
CA LEU A 207 -12.12 -10.02 0.45
C LEU A 207 -11.15 -9.27 -0.48
N LEU A 208 -9.86 -9.38 -0.19
CA LEU A 208 -8.81 -8.78 -0.99
C LEU A 208 -7.77 -9.84 -1.29
N HIS A 209 -7.55 -10.13 -2.58
CA HIS A 209 -6.52 -11.05 -3.05
C HIS A 209 -5.33 -10.27 -3.60
N ASN A 210 -4.12 -10.75 -3.36
CA ASN A 210 -2.89 -10.23 -3.95
C ASN A 210 -2.09 -11.35 -4.60
N GLN A 211 -1.60 -11.09 -5.80
CA GLN A 211 -0.60 -11.93 -6.44
C GLN A 211 0.44 -11.06 -7.14
N ALA A 212 1.71 -11.42 -7.00
CA ALA A 212 2.79 -10.72 -7.67
C ALA A 212 3.89 -11.69 -8.09
N LEU A 213 4.51 -11.40 -9.22
CA LEU A 213 5.67 -12.13 -9.72
C LEU A 213 6.67 -11.14 -10.30
N HIS A 214 7.89 -11.20 -9.78
CA HIS A 214 8.99 -10.36 -10.23
C HIS A 214 10.18 -11.21 -10.65
N PHE A 215 10.84 -10.78 -11.72
CA PHE A 215 12.08 -11.34 -12.20
C PHE A 215 13.19 -10.29 -12.11
N LYS A 216 14.37 -10.71 -11.67
CA LYS A 216 15.57 -9.89 -11.61
C LYS A 216 16.66 -10.51 -12.46
N VAL A 217 17.18 -9.73 -13.39
CA VAL A 217 18.34 -10.06 -14.23
C VAL A 217 19.55 -9.29 -13.72
N ASN A 218 20.58 -9.99 -13.24
CA ASN A 218 21.86 -9.41 -12.89
C ASN A 218 22.74 -9.34 -14.15
N ILE A 219 22.73 -8.18 -14.81
CA ILE A 219 23.54 -7.93 -16.02
C ILE A 219 25.03 -7.97 -15.68
N SER A 220 25.38 -7.47 -14.50
CA SER A 220 26.71 -7.54 -13.92
C SER A 220 26.62 -7.54 -12.38
N LYS A 221 27.77 -7.58 -11.68
CA LYS A 221 27.83 -7.40 -10.22
C LYS A 221 27.32 -6.02 -9.76
N ARG A 222 27.26 -5.05 -10.67
CA ARG A 222 26.91 -3.66 -10.39
C ARG A 222 25.59 -3.19 -11.02
N ILE A 223 25.03 -3.97 -11.93
CA ILE A 223 23.85 -3.58 -12.71
C ILE A 223 22.83 -4.71 -12.63
N SER A 224 21.64 -4.41 -12.17
CA SER A 224 20.51 -5.33 -12.23
C SER A 224 19.26 -4.64 -12.77
N PHE A 225 18.47 -5.41 -13.51
CA PHE A 225 17.17 -5.01 -14.02
C PHE A 225 16.11 -5.90 -13.38
N THR A 226 15.02 -5.30 -12.89
CA THR A 226 13.86 -6.00 -12.33
C THR A 226 12.63 -5.63 -13.13
N GLY A 227 11.86 -6.64 -13.55
CA GLY A 227 10.53 -6.48 -14.14
C GLY A 227 9.52 -7.35 -13.39
N GLY A 228 8.28 -6.92 -13.32
CA GLY A 228 7.25 -7.71 -12.65
C GLY A 228 5.87 -7.11 -12.70
N LEU A 229 4.92 -7.92 -12.26
CA LEU A 229 3.50 -7.58 -12.16
C LEU A 229 3.03 -7.79 -10.73
N ASP A 230 2.27 -6.84 -10.20
CA ASP A 230 1.48 -6.97 -8.98
C ASP A 230 0.01 -6.80 -9.36
N LEU A 231 -0.83 -7.73 -8.96
CA LEU A 231 -2.28 -7.65 -9.13
C LEU A 231 -2.97 -7.79 -7.78
N TRP A 232 -3.91 -6.91 -7.52
CA TRP A 232 -4.78 -6.91 -6.37
C TRP A 232 -6.23 -6.97 -6.83
N THR A 233 -7.06 -7.75 -6.13
CA THR A 233 -8.46 -7.92 -6.50
C THR A 233 -9.34 -7.86 -5.26
N GLN A 234 -10.27 -6.89 -5.22
CA GLN A 234 -11.38 -6.91 -4.26
C GLN A 234 -12.48 -7.81 -4.82
N TRP A 235 -12.99 -8.74 -4.02
CA TRP A 235 -13.98 -9.71 -4.45
C TRP A 235 -14.87 -10.17 -3.29
N GLY A 236 -15.96 -10.84 -3.62
CA GLY A 236 -16.88 -11.37 -2.62
C GLY A 236 -17.54 -10.30 -1.75
N GLY A 237 -17.99 -10.68 -0.58
CA GLY A 237 -18.69 -9.78 0.36
C GLY A 237 -20.19 -9.71 0.09
N THR A 238 -20.84 -8.69 0.67
CA THR A 238 -22.26 -8.45 0.53
C THR A 238 -22.51 -7.00 0.18
N SER A 239 -22.98 -6.75 -1.03
CA SER A 239 -23.40 -5.43 -1.52
C SER A 239 -24.80 -5.09 -1.02
N PRO A 240 -25.06 -3.84 -0.64
CA PRO A 240 -26.42 -3.42 -0.29
C PRO A 240 -27.39 -3.44 -1.48
N VAL A 241 -26.89 -3.38 -2.71
CA VAL A 241 -27.71 -3.35 -3.94
C VAL A 241 -27.78 -4.73 -4.59
N TYR A 242 -26.63 -5.42 -4.69
CA TYR A 242 -26.53 -6.68 -5.44
C TYR A 242 -26.54 -7.93 -4.54
N GLY A 243 -26.63 -7.75 -3.22
CA GLY A 243 -26.61 -8.86 -2.27
C GLY A 243 -25.25 -9.55 -2.17
N LYS A 244 -25.27 -10.86 -1.89
CA LYS A 244 -24.04 -11.66 -1.72
C LYS A 244 -23.32 -11.82 -3.05
N GLN A 245 -22.05 -11.41 -3.08
CA GLN A 245 -21.19 -11.52 -4.24
C GLN A 245 -20.61 -12.93 -4.40
N PRO A 246 -20.18 -13.34 -5.63
CA PRO A 246 -19.57 -14.64 -5.87
C PRO A 246 -18.37 -14.89 -4.93
N GLN A 247 -18.39 -16.05 -4.24
CA GLN A 247 -17.36 -16.42 -3.24
C GLN A 247 -17.04 -17.92 -3.26
N ARG A 248 -17.38 -18.63 -4.34
CA ARG A 248 -17.02 -20.04 -4.48
C ARG A 248 -15.55 -20.19 -4.84
N PHE A 249 -15.00 -21.38 -4.66
CA PHE A 249 -13.62 -21.66 -5.08
C PHE A 249 -13.41 -21.45 -6.60
N SER A 250 -14.41 -21.77 -7.41
CA SER A 250 -14.40 -21.47 -8.85
C SER A 250 -14.30 -19.96 -9.14
N ASP A 251 -14.94 -19.13 -8.32
CA ASP A 251 -14.89 -17.67 -8.44
C ASP A 251 -13.50 -17.16 -8.02
N TYR A 252 -12.91 -17.76 -6.99
CA TYR A 252 -11.53 -17.48 -6.60
C TYR A 252 -10.52 -17.76 -7.72
N LEU A 253 -10.66 -18.88 -8.43
CA LEU A 253 -9.81 -19.17 -9.59
C LEU A 253 -9.99 -18.14 -10.72
N LYS A 254 -11.23 -17.64 -10.91
CA LYS A 254 -11.51 -16.59 -11.90
C LYS A 254 -10.83 -15.28 -11.58
N ILE A 255 -10.88 -14.83 -10.31
CA ILE A 255 -10.22 -13.58 -9.93
C ILE A 255 -8.70 -13.65 -10.07
N MET A 256 -8.10 -14.81 -9.85
CA MET A 256 -6.65 -15.02 -10.04
C MET A 256 -6.19 -14.80 -11.48
N VAL A 257 -7.03 -15.13 -12.47
CA VAL A 257 -6.69 -14.99 -13.89
C VAL A 257 -7.46 -13.86 -14.56
N ALA A 258 -8.08 -12.98 -13.76
CA ALA A 258 -8.92 -11.88 -14.24
C ALA A 258 -9.97 -12.32 -15.28
N ALA A 259 -10.59 -13.49 -15.05
CA ALA A 259 -11.64 -14.03 -15.90
C ALA A 259 -13.01 -13.43 -15.54
N SER A 260 -13.91 -13.41 -16.50
CA SER A 260 -15.28 -12.91 -16.32
C SER A 260 -16.09 -13.75 -15.33
N GLY A 261 -17.05 -13.11 -14.67
CA GLY A 261 -17.98 -13.72 -13.73
C GLY A 261 -18.92 -14.72 -14.40
N GLY A 262 -19.58 -15.57 -13.59
CA GLY A 262 -20.66 -16.45 -14.04
C GLY A 262 -22.04 -15.81 -13.83
N GLU A 263 -23.12 -16.56 -14.04
CA GLU A 263 -24.51 -16.11 -13.90
C GLU A 263 -24.86 -15.45 -12.55
N GLY A 264 -24.13 -15.78 -11.47
CA GLY A 264 -24.31 -15.17 -10.15
C GLY A 264 -23.58 -13.85 -9.92
N ALA A 265 -22.83 -13.36 -10.92
CA ALA A 265 -22.12 -12.09 -10.86
C ALA A 265 -22.97 -10.95 -11.43
N THR A 266 -22.57 -9.71 -11.17
CA THR A 266 -23.19 -8.53 -11.78
C THR A 266 -22.98 -8.55 -13.31
N LYS A 267 -23.80 -7.79 -14.05
CA LYS A 267 -23.62 -7.71 -15.51
C LYS A 267 -22.25 -7.16 -15.90
N SER A 268 -21.73 -6.22 -15.12
CA SER A 268 -20.37 -5.68 -15.32
C SER A 268 -19.32 -6.78 -15.21
N ASP A 269 -19.38 -7.56 -14.13
CA ASP A 269 -18.43 -8.65 -13.88
C ASP A 269 -18.57 -9.83 -14.87
N GLN A 270 -19.76 -10.01 -15.46
CA GLN A 270 -19.97 -11.01 -16.51
C GLN A 270 -19.35 -10.61 -17.85
N ILE A 271 -19.25 -9.31 -18.12
CA ILE A 271 -18.68 -8.76 -19.36
C ILE A 271 -17.16 -8.58 -19.19
N ASN A 272 -16.72 -8.05 -18.04
CA ASN A 272 -15.35 -7.77 -17.70
C ASN A 272 -14.75 -8.89 -16.81
N ALA A 273 -13.79 -8.55 -15.96
CA ALA A 273 -13.24 -9.46 -14.96
C ALA A 273 -14.10 -9.44 -13.69
N LEU A 274 -14.26 -10.60 -13.03
CA LEU A 274 -14.96 -10.74 -11.77
C LEU A 274 -14.21 -9.99 -10.67
N GLY A 275 -14.87 -9.04 -10.02
CA GLY A 275 -14.35 -8.23 -8.92
C GLY A 275 -13.65 -6.94 -9.38
N ASN A 276 -13.11 -6.20 -8.43
CA ASN A 276 -12.41 -4.93 -8.67
C ASN A 276 -10.90 -5.18 -8.71
N HIS A 277 -10.31 -5.10 -9.87
CA HIS A 277 -8.88 -5.31 -10.11
C HIS A 277 -8.12 -4.00 -10.10
N LEU A 278 -6.93 -4.00 -9.51
CA LEU A 278 -5.97 -2.91 -9.58
C LEU A 278 -4.58 -3.52 -9.56
N GLY A 279 -3.76 -3.19 -10.52
CA GLY A 279 -2.41 -3.72 -10.63
C GLY A 279 -1.39 -2.68 -11.00
N ARG A 280 -0.15 -3.12 -11.05
CA ARG A 280 0.95 -2.35 -11.59
C ARG A 280 1.94 -3.22 -12.36
N GLU A 281 2.56 -2.65 -13.34
CA GLU A 281 3.74 -3.17 -14.01
C GLU A 281 4.96 -2.43 -13.50
N LEU A 282 5.91 -3.17 -12.98
CA LEU A 282 7.15 -2.64 -12.43
C LEU A 282 8.31 -2.87 -13.39
N LEU A 283 9.03 -1.81 -13.73
CA LEU A 283 10.36 -1.87 -14.35
C LEU A 283 11.33 -1.09 -13.47
N ARG A 284 12.46 -1.72 -13.09
CA ARG A 284 13.45 -1.08 -12.23
C ARG A 284 14.87 -1.42 -12.68
N LEU A 285 15.68 -0.40 -12.79
CA LEU A 285 17.13 -0.49 -13.03
C LEU A 285 17.87 -0.05 -11.77
N ASP A 286 18.73 -0.92 -11.25
CA ASP A 286 19.60 -0.62 -10.11
C ASP A 286 21.06 -0.62 -10.55
N LEU A 287 21.78 0.45 -10.22
CA LEU A 287 23.22 0.60 -10.37
C LEU A 287 23.86 0.65 -8.98
N ASP A 288 24.64 -0.35 -8.61
CA ASP A 288 25.33 -0.43 -7.30
C ASP A 288 26.82 -0.21 -7.47
N GLN A 289 27.31 0.98 -7.13
CA GLN A 289 28.72 1.35 -7.19
C GLN A 289 29.34 1.31 -5.78
N ASP A 290 30.67 1.42 -5.70
CA ASP A 290 31.38 1.28 -4.42
C ASP A 290 30.94 2.33 -3.37
N ARG A 291 30.59 3.54 -3.80
CA ARG A 291 30.25 4.67 -2.91
C ARG A 291 28.77 5.07 -2.93
N TRP A 292 28.00 4.64 -3.93
CA TRP A 292 26.62 5.04 -4.13
C TRP A 292 25.81 3.97 -4.85
N ARG A 293 24.49 4.09 -4.73
CA ARG A 293 23.50 3.33 -5.50
C ARG A 293 22.58 4.29 -6.19
N LEU A 294 22.20 3.97 -7.42
CA LEU A 294 21.17 4.69 -8.17
C LEU A 294 20.12 3.68 -8.59
N ALA A 295 18.87 3.96 -8.25
CA ALA A 295 17.71 3.20 -8.69
C ALA A 295 16.83 4.09 -9.57
N PHE A 296 16.47 3.62 -10.75
CA PHE A 296 15.39 4.16 -11.55
C PHE A 296 14.25 3.15 -11.56
N GLN A 297 13.04 3.60 -11.22
CA GLN A 297 11.84 2.76 -11.21
C GLN A 297 10.75 3.42 -12.02
N HIS A 298 10.11 2.65 -12.89
CA HIS A 298 8.89 2.96 -13.62
C HIS A 298 7.79 2.02 -13.15
N ASP A 299 6.71 2.58 -12.62
CA ASP A 299 5.59 1.88 -12.00
C ASP A 299 4.31 2.31 -12.72
N ARG A 300 3.77 1.45 -13.59
CA ARG A 300 2.60 1.76 -14.41
C ARG A 300 1.36 1.08 -13.85
N PRO A 301 0.32 1.84 -13.45
CA PRO A 301 -0.93 1.28 -12.97
C PRO A 301 -1.73 0.66 -14.11
N PHE A 302 -2.59 -0.32 -13.79
CA PHE A 302 -3.64 -0.84 -14.68
C PHE A 302 -4.83 -1.34 -13.85
N GLU A 303 -6.04 -1.29 -14.41
CA GLU A 303 -7.26 -1.81 -13.78
C GLU A 303 -7.85 -2.97 -14.58
N ASP A 304 -7.71 -2.95 -15.90
CA ASP A 304 -8.28 -3.94 -16.80
C ASP A 304 -7.37 -4.23 -18.01
N GLY A 305 -7.94 -4.91 -19.02
CA GLY A 305 -7.23 -5.27 -20.24
C GLY A 305 -6.77 -4.08 -21.08
N SER A 306 -7.42 -2.92 -20.99
CA SER A 306 -7.01 -1.69 -21.68
C SER A 306 -5.70 -1.17 -21.11
N GLY A 307 -5.56 -1.16 -19.78
CA GLY A 307 -4.36 -0.78 -19.08
C GLY A 307 -3.19 -1.74 -19.37
N VAL A 308 -3.42 -3.06 -19.30
CA VAL A 308 -2.43 -4.07 -19.68
C VAL A 308 -2.00 -3.89 -21.15
N GLY A 309 -2.93 -3.51 -22.04
CA GLY A 309 -2.67 -3.20 -23.45
C GLY A 309 -1.97 -1.87 -23.72
N PHE A 310 -1.42 -1.19 -22.70
CA PHE A 310 -0.72 0.10 -22.81
C PHE A 310 -1.57 1.30 -23.24
N GLN A 311 -2.91 1.21 -23.22
CA GLN A 311 -3.78 2.32 -23.59
C GLN A 311 -3.73 3.46 -22.55
N ASN A 312 -3.34 3.18 -21.32
CA ASN A 312 -3.15 4.16 -20.26
C ASN A 312 -1.81 4.92 -20.33
N PHE A 313 -0.92 4.60 -21.29
CA PHE A 313 0.28 5.39 -21.50
C PHE A 313 -0.07 6.87 -21.81
N PRO A 314 0.53 7.87 -21.15
CA PRO A 314 1.78 7.83 -20.36
C PRO A 314 1.59 7.74 -18.83
N ASP A 315 0.47 7.22 -18.31
CA ASP A 315 0.27 7.13 -16.88
C ASP A 315 1.34 6.25 -16.21
N ALA A 316 2.04 6.81 -15.25
CA ALA A 316 3.08 6.13 -14.50
C ALA A 316 3.53 6.93 -13.27
N VAL A 317 4.22 6.24 -12.36
CA VAL A 317 5.11 6.81 -11.36
C VAL A 317 6.55 6.52 -11.77
N ASN A 318 7.33 7.55 -11.98
CA ASN A 318 8.76 7.46 -12.32
C ASN A 318 9.57 7.93 -11.12
N THR A 319 10.39 7.08 -10.54
CA THR A 319 11.19 7.37 -9.35
C THR A 319 12.68 7.22 -9.68
N LEU A 320 13.45 8.24 -9.34
CA LEU A 320 14.91 8.21 -9.37
C LEU A 320 15.43 8.40 -7.94
N HIS A 321 16.19 7.45 -7.43
CA HIS A 321 16.75 7.49 -6.09
C HIS A 321 18.26 7.27 -6.11
N LEU A 322 19.00 8.32 -5.71
CA LEU A 322 20.44 8.26 -5.46
C LEU A 322 20.68 8.12 -3.96
N SER A 323 21.39 7.07 -3.57
CA SER A 323 21.69 6.75 -2.17
C SER A 323 23.19 6.54 -1.99
N PHE A 324 23.85 7.35 -1.17
CA PHE A 324 25.25 7.17 -0.80
C PHE A 324 25.37 6.11 0.30
N LYS A 325 26.38 5.24 0.20
CA LYS A 325 26.67 4.19 1.20
C LYS A 325 27.11 4.79 2.55
N ASN A 326 27.83 5.90 2.50
CA ASN A 326 28.14 6.68 3.70
C ASN A 326 26.94 7.53 4.10
N LYS A 327 26.23 7.12 5.15
CA LYS A 327 25.05 7.80 5.69
C LYS A 327 25.35 8.98 6.63
N ASP A 328 26.61 9.29 6.88
CA ASP A 328 27.00 10.43 7.74
C ASP A 328 27.19 11.73 6.95
N LYS A 329 26.77 11.76 5.71
CA LYS A 329 26.81 12.96 4.85
C LYS A 329 25.62 13.88 5.11
N TRP A 330 25.78 15.17 4.77
CA TRP A 330 24.67 16.14 4.74
C TRP A 330 23.56 15.67 3.80
N VAL A 331 23.91 15.21 2.62
CA VAL A 331 22.97 14.53 1.72
C VAL A 331 23.48 13.11 1.53
N SER A 332 22.74 12.14 2.05
CA SER A 332 23.01 10.72 1.86
C SER A 332 22.01 10.06 0.92
N ASP A 333 20.85 10.67 0.74
CA ASP A 333 19.78 10.17 -0.11
C ASP A 333 19.09 11.34 -0.82
N LEU A 334 18.89 11.19 -2.13
CA LEU A 334 18.14 12.11 -2.97
C LEU A 334 17.12 11.32 -3.78
N LEU A 335 15.86 11.71 -3.71
CA LEU A 335 14.77 11.11 -4.45
C LEU A 335 14.05 12.15 -5.29
N LEU A 336 13.73 11.78 -6.53
CA LEU A 336 12.85 12.52 -7.42
C LEU A 336 11.76 11.56 -7.92
N GLU A 337 10.51 11.89 -7.70
CA GLU A 337 9.35 11.17 -8.26
C GLU A 337 8.56 12.10 -9.18
N PHE A 338 8.21 11.58 -10.33
CA PHE A 338 7.24 12.19 -11.24
C PHE A 338 6.04 11.25 -11.38
N ILE A 339 4.85 11.76 -11.09
CA ILE A 339 3.60 11.03 -11.07
C ILE A 339 2.68 11.63 -12.12
N TYR A 340 2.21 10.81 -13.03
CA TYR A 340 1.25 11.20 -14.04
C TYR A 340 0.15 10.13 -14.09
N THR A 341 -1.08 10.52 -13.76
CA THR A 341 -2.27 9.64 -13.80
C THR A 341 -3.45 10.33 -14.49
N LYS A 342 -3.15 11.30 -15.34
CA LYS A 342 -4.17 12.15 -15.95
C LYS A 342 -4.88 11.49 -17.13
N TRP A 343 -4.24 10.55 -17.82
CA TRP A 343 -4.75 10.00 -19.07
C TRP A 343 -5.81 8.91 -18.85
N GLN A 344 -5.54 7.91 -18.01
CA GLN A 344 -6.47 6.84 -17.62
C GLN A 344 -7.15 6.20 -18.84
N SER A 345 -6.37 5.79 -19.82
CA SER A 345 -6.82 5.20 -21.10
C SER A 345 -7.77 6.09 -21.94
N GLY A 346 -7.85 7.39 -21.61
CA GLY A 346 -8.68 8.36 -22.33
C GLY A 346 -10.14 8.40 -21.89
N THR A 347 -10.99 8.99 -22.72
CA THR A 347 -12.40 9.30 -22.36
C THR A 347 -13.42 8.33 -22.94
N ARG A 348 -12.98 7.32 -23.67
CA ARG A 348 -13.89 6.36 -24.34
C ARG A 348 -14.19 5.21 -23.37
N HIS A 349 -15.46 4.94 -23.17
CA HIS A 349 -15.92 3.75 -22.44
C HIS A 349 -16.01 2.53 -23.35
N ASP A 350 -16.07 1.36 -22.75
CA ASP A 350 -16.41 0.12 -23.41
C ASP A 350 -17.77 0.28 -24.11
N ARG A 351 -17.86 -0.25 -25.32
CA ARG A 351 -19.09 -0.22 -26.09
C ARG A 351 -19.26 -1.47 -26.96
N PRO A 352 -20.49 -1.82 -27.31
CA PRO A 352 -20.72 -2.82 -28.36
C PRO A 352 -20.04 -2.40 -29.67
N ALA A 353 -19.53 -3.38 -30.40
CA ALA A 353 -19.05 -3.15 -31.76
C ALA A 353 -20.22 -2.77 -32.66
N THR A 354 -20.02 -1.82 -33.58
CA THR A 354 -21.00 -1.47 -34.58
C THR A 354 -21.07 -2.57 -35.64
N GLU A 355 -22.20 -2.65 -36.37
CA GLU A 355 -22.36 -3.61 -37.48
C GLU A 355 -21.26 -3.46 -38.56
N GLU A 356 -20.81 -2.23 -38.83
CA GLU A 356 -19.73 -1.99 -39.79
C GLU A 356 -18.39 -2.53 -39.32
N GLU A 357 -18.12 -2.39 -38.02
CA GLU A 357 -16.88 -2.91 -37.39
C GLU A 357 -16.88 -4.44 -37.40
N LEU A 358 -18.03 -5.07 -37.14
CA LEU A 358 -18.20 -6.52 -37.20
C LEU A 358 -18.11 -7.03 -38.66
N LYS A 359 -18.64 -6.30 -39.64
CA LYS A 359 -18.49 -6.64 -41.06
C LYS A 359 -17.05 -6.57 -41.56
N ARG A 360 -16.27 -5.60 -41.05
CA ARG A 360 -14.83 -5.43 -41.40
C ARG A 360 -13.92 -6.46 -40.74
N ASN A 361 -14.32 -6.99 -39.59
CA ASN A 361 -13.57 -8.01 -38.86
C ASN A 361 -14.53 -8.97 -38.13
N PRO A 362 -14.98 -10.06 -38.82
CA PRO A 362 -15.91 -11.03 -38.25
C PRO A 362 -15.41 -11.74 -37.00
N ASP A 363 -14.09 -11.85 -36.81
CA ASP A 363 -13.45 -12.46 -35.63
C ASP A 363 -13.32 -11.48 -34.45
N LYS A 364 -13.74 -10.23 -34.60
CA LYS A 364 -13.68 -9.23 -33.58
C LYS A 364 -14.70 -9.53 -32.48
N LYS A 365 -14.28 -9.40 -31.24
CA LYS A 365 -15.21 -9.49 -30.10
C LYS A 365 -16.38 -8.52 -30.31
N VAL A 366 -17.58 -8.97 -29.97
CA VAL A 366 -18.84 -8.19 -30.02
C VAL A 366 -18.75 -6.88 -29.23
N TYR A 367 -17.74 -6.78 -28.38
CA TYR A 367 -17.46 -5.63 -27.50
C TYR A 367 -16.10 -5.02 -27.81
N ILE A 368 -16.06 -3.70 -28.00
CA ILE A 368 -14.82 -2.95 -28.14
C ILE A 368 -14.45 -2.45 -26.75
N VAL A 369 -13.31 -2.92 -26.28
CA VAL A 369 -12.73 -2.45 -25.04
C VAL A 369 -12.34 -0.97 -25.21
N GLY A 370 -12.91 -0.10 -24.42
CA GLY A 370 -12.59 1.31 -24.35
C GLY A 370 -11.43 1.57 -23.39
N GLY A 371 -11.38 2.78 -22.91
CA GLY A 371 -10.53 3.22 -21.81
C GLY A 371 -11.42 3.80 -20.71
N CYS A 372 -11.09 5.02 -20.29
CA CYS A 372 -11.78 5.69 -19.20
C CYS A 372 -11.64 4.95 -17.86
N ASP A 373 -10.41 4.46 -17.62
CA ASP A 373 -10.03 3.92 -16.31
C ASP A 373 -10.34 4.96 -15.23
N ASN A 374 -10.60 4.49 -14.03
CA ASN A 374 -10.98 5.36 -12.92
C ASN A 374 -10.26 4.89 -11.65
N TYR A 375 -8.92 5.02 -11.66
CA TYR A 375 -8.05 4.48 -10.62
C TYR A 375 -8.57 4.75 -9.21
N PHE A 376 -8.62 3.70 -8.40
CA PHE A 376 -9.11 3.68 -7.01
C PHE A 376 -10.62 3.92 -6.87
N ASN A 377 -11.39 3.83 -7.94
CA ASN A 377 -12.85 3.83 -7.91
C ASN A 377 -13.39 2.54 -8.52
N ASN A 378 -14.60 2.15 -8.10
CA ASN A 378 -15.31 1.02 -8.69
C ASN A 378 -16.81 1.19 -8.45
N GLY A 379 -17.63 0.86 -9.44
CA GLY A 379 -19.07 1.03 -9.37
C GLY A 379 -19.78 0.06 -8.42
N GLU A 380 -19.24 -1.13 -8.23
CA GLU A 380 -19.78 -2.16 -7.35
C GLU A 380 -19.17 -2.08 -5.96
N TYR A 381 -17.85 -2.13 -5.85
CA TYR A 381 -17.09 -1.97 -4.61
C TYR A 381 -16.87 -0.49 -4.30
N GLN A 382 -17.96 0.28 -4.04
CA GLN A 382 -17.92 1.75 -4.00
C GLN A 382 -16.97 2.35 -2.96
N SER A 383 -16.63 1.64 -1.87
CA SER A 383 -15.53 2.10 -1.01
C SER A 383 -14.18 2.01 -1.70
N ALA A 384 -14.12 1.27 -2.78
CA ALA A 384 -13.02 1.20 -3.72
C ALA A 384 -11.66 0.96 -3.02
N TRP A 385 -10.59 1.65 -3.41
CA TRP A 385 -9.24 1.40 -2.94
C TRP A 385 -8.94 2.14 -1.63
N THR A 386 -9.84 1.98 -0.64
CA THR A 386 -9.71 2.59 0.70
C THR A 386 -9.79 1.55 1.81
N TYR A 387 -9.17 1.85 2.95
CA TYR A 387 -9.28 1.06 4.17
C TYR A 387 -9.17 1.97 5.40
N ASN A 388 -10.14 1.84 6.32
CA ASN A 388 -10.23 2.66 7.52
C ASN A 388 -10.17 4.19 7.24
N GLY A 389 -10.82 4.63 6.13
CA GLY A 389 -10.84 6.05 5.74
C GLY A 389 -9.54 6.57 5.14
N ARG A 390 -8.62 5.70 4.72
CA ARG A 390 -7.37 6.04 4.06
C ARG A 390 -7.27 5.36 2.70
N SER A 391 -6.62 6.03 1.74
CA SER A 391 -6.22 5.37 0.50
C SER A 391 -5.23 4.25 0.78
N ILE A 392 -5.47 3.07 0.21
CA ILE A 392 -4.55 1.91 0.30
C ILE A 392 -3.29 2.16 -0.53
N GLY A 393 -3.45 2.79 -1.69
CA GLY A 393 -2.36 3.15 -2.59
C GLY A 393 -1.97 4.62 -2.50
N LEU A 394 -1.64 5.21 -3.65
CA LEU A 394 -1.14 6.60 -3.78
C LEU A 394 -1.94 7.62 -2.94
N PRO A 395 -1.34 8.23 -1.92
CA PRO A 395 -2.06 9.12 -1.00
C PRO A 395 -2.37 10.52 -1.57
N LEU A 396 -1.86 10.86 -2.75
CA LEU A 396 -2.18 12.12 -3.44
C LEU A 396 -3.56 12.12 -4.08
N PHE A 397 -4.22 10.96 -4.16
CA PHE A 397 -5.61 10.90 -4.59
C PHE A 397 -6.52 11.39 -3.46
N THR A 398 -7.37 12.36 -3.77
CA THR A 398 -8.28 12.96 -2.78
C THR A 398 -9.47 12.03 -2.57
N LEU A 399 -9.68 11.61 -1.34
CA LEU A 399 -10.82 10.78 -0.99
C LEU A 399 -12.15 11.54 -1.14
N THR A 400 -13.21 10.82 -1.44
CA THR A 400 -14.57 11.35 -1.35
C THR A 400 -14.92 11.52 0.13
N PRO A 401 -15.56 12.62 0.55
CA PRO A 401 -16.09 12.76 1.91
C PRO A 401 -16.98 11.58 2.29
N LYS A 402 -16.98 11.23 3.58
CA LYS A 402 -17.85 10.18 4.09
C LYS A 402 -19.32 10.54 3.89
N ASP A 403 -20.12 9.56 3.53
CA ASP A 403 -21.57 9.69 3.50
C ASP A 403 -22.16 9.70 4.94
N GLU A 404 -23.49 9.85 5.02
CA GLU A 404 -24.25 9.85 6.28
C GLU A 404 -24.05 8.59 7.14
N ASN A 405 -23.63 7.48 6.52
CA ASN A 405 -23.33 6.22 7.20
C ASN A 405 -21.85 6.10 7.59
N GLY A 406 -21.05 7.15 7.41
CA GLY A 406 -19.63 7.17 7.69
C GLY A 406 -18.80 6.36 6.70
N ILE A 407 -19.31 6.06 5.50
CA ILE A 407 -18.65 5.27 4.48
C ILE A 407 -17.96 6.19 3.46
N THR A 408 -16.68 5.99 3.24
CA THR A 408 -15.93 6.63 2.13
C THR A 408 -16.26 5.91 0.82
N LYS A 409 -16.64 6.66 -0.23
CA LYS A 409 -16.95 6.11 -1.55
C LYS A 409 -15.88 6.47 -2.58
N GLY A 410 -14.72 5.81 -2.45
CA GLY A 410 -13.59 5.97 -3.36
C GLY A 410 -12.94 7.36 -3.31
N VAL A 411 -12.50 7.84 -4.46
CA VAL A 411 -11.77 9.10 -4.61
C VAL A 411 -12.51 10.07 -5.53
N SER A 412 -12.44 11.35 -5.19
CA SER A 412 -13.00 12.46 -6.00
C SER A 412 -11.96 13.03 -6.97
N ASN A 413 -10.67 12.74 -6.77
CA ASN A 413 -9.59 13.21 -7.60
C ASN A 413 -8.52 12.10 -7.74
N ASN A 414 -8.36 11.58 -8.94
CA ASN A 414 -7.38 10.54 -9.29
C ASN A 414 -6.61 10.88 -10.57
N ARG A 415 -6.95 11.97 -11.24
CA ARG A 415 -6.23 12.47 -12.42
C ARG A 415 -5.29 13.58 -11.98
N ILE A 416 -4.01 13.25 -11.80
CA ILE A 416 -3.03 14.20 -11.26
C ILE A 416 -1.75 14.26 -12.12
N ILE A 417 -1.04 15.37 -11.99
CA ILE A 417 0.36 15.51 -12.38
C ILE A 417 1.09 16.01 -11.15
N ALA A 418 2.06 15.24 -10.65
CA ALA A 418 2.75 15.60 -9.42
C ALA A 418 4.26 15.35 -9.50
N TRP A 419 4.99 16.13 -8.70
CA TRP A 419 6.41 15.98 -8.44
C TRP A 419 6.63 15.83 -6.95
N ASN A 420 7.50 14.92 -6.56
CA ASN A 420 7.94 14.78 -5.18
C ASN A 420 9.47 14.75 -5.15
N VAL A 421 10.04 15.61 -4.31
CA VAL A 421 11.49 15.66 -4.05
C VAL A 421 11.72 15.27 -2.60
N GLY A 422 12.60 14.31 -2.37
CA GLY A 422 13.00 13.85 -1.05
C GLY A 422 14.51 13.98 -0.85
N LEU A 423 14.93 14.50 0.30
CA LEU A 423 16.31 14.58 0.74
C LEU A 423 16.46 13.95 2.11
N GLY A 424 17.47 13.12 2.29
CA GLY A 424 17.84 12.53 3.56
C GLY A 424 19.33 12.67 3.84
N GLY A 425 19.69 12.76 5.10
CA GLY A 425 21.07 12.88 5.51
C GLY A 425 21.24 13.16 7.01
N LYS A 426 22.40 13.67 7.38
CA LYS A 426 22.70 14.06 8.77
C LYS A 426 23.30 15.47 8.83
N ILE A 427 22.61 16.38 9.51
CA ILE A 427 23.10 17.72 9.85
C ILE A 427 24.27 17.54 10.82
N PHE A 428 25.40 18.18 10.52
CA PHE A 428 26.66 18.07 11.29
C PHE A 428 27.09 16.62 11.57
N ARG A 429 26.72 15.66 10.67
CA ARG A 429 26.98 14.21 10.83
C ARG A 429 26.34 13.57 12.08
N LYS A 430 25.43 14.26 12.75
CA LYS A 430 24.86 13.85 14.05
C LYS A 430 23.34 13.73 14.04
N VAL A 431 22.65 14.69 13.43
CA VAL A 431 21.19 14.80 13.46
C VAL A 431 20.60 14.30 12.15
N PRO A 432 20.04 13.09 12.10
CA PRO A 432 19.32 12.60 10.92
C PRO A 432 18.14 13.50 10.57
N TYR A 433 17.96 13.76 9.29
CA TYR A 433 16.81 14.50 8.78
C TYR A 433 16.21 13.87 7.52
N LEU A 434 14.92 14.11 7.34
CA LEU A 434 14.19 13.88 6.08
C LEU A 434 13.52 15.19 5.69
N LEU A 435 13.75 15.65 4.47
CA LEU A 435 13.06 16.78 3.84
C LEU A 435 12.28 16.25 2.65
N LYS A 436 11.00 16.59 2.58
CA LYS A 436 10.12 16.22 1.46
C LYS A 436 9.34 17.42 0.98
N VAL A 437 9.23 17.57 -0.32
CA VAL A 437 8.39 18.61 -0.95
C VAL A 437 7.65 17.96 -2.12
N THR A 438 6.33 18.05 -2.08
CA THR A 438 5.45 17.55 -3.13
C THR A 438 4.67 18.70 -3.74
N TYR A 439 4.63 18.74 -5.06
CA TYR A 439 3.77 19.64 -5.83
C TYR A 439 2.81 18.83 -6.68
N SER A 440 1.53 19.19 -6.71
CA SER A 440 0.52 18.53 -7.54
C SER A 440 -0.40 19.50 -8.26
N LYS A 441 -0.81 19.10 -9.48
CA LYS A 441 -1.95 19.62 -10.23
C LYS A 441 -3.04 18.55 -10.24
N ASN A 442 -4.27 18.93 -9.92
CA ASN A 442 -5.36 18.04 -9.61
C ASN A 442 -6.52 18.29 -10.59
N PHE A 443 -6.89 17.27 -11.37
CA PHE A 443 -7.85 17.37 -12.48
C PHE A 443 -9.17 16.65 -12.19
N GLY A 444 -9.38 16.21 -10.93
CA GLY A 444 -10.55 15.44 -10.54
C GLY A 444 -10.59 14.05 -11.18
N LYS A 445 -11.74 13.66 -11.67
CA LYS A 445 -11.98 12.45 -12.47
C LYS A 445 -12.75 12.80 -13.75
N TYR A 446 -12.83 11.93 -14.73
CA TYR A 446 -13.42 12.29 -16.03
C TYR A 446 -14.86 12.80 -15.94
N SER A 447 -15.68 12.28 -15.06
CA SER A 447 -17.08 12.69 -14.89
C SER A 447 -17.29 13.80 -13.86
N GLN A 448 -16.21 14.45 -13.38
CA GLN A 448 -16.28 15.48 -12.35
C GLN A 448 -16.53 16.85 -12.99
N SER A 449 -17.55 17.59 -12.52
CA SER A 449 -17.86 18.92 -13.02
C SER A 449 -17.15 20.04 -12.25
N ASP A 450 -17.10 19.99 -10.93
CA ASP A 450 -16.57 21.07 -10.07
C ASP A 450 -16.10 20.50 -8.72
N PRO A 451 -15.09 21.04 -8.06
CA PRO A 451 -14.26 22.21 -8.38
C PRO A 451 -13.14 21.92 -9.40
N PHE A 452 -12.82 20.66 -9.65
CA PHE A 452 -11.64 20.25 -10.41
C PHE A 452 -11.75 20.52 -11.91
N TYR A 453 -12.97 20.64 -12.44
CA TYR A 453 -13.18 20.81 -13.87
C TYR A 453 -12.94 22.26 -14.33
N ASN A 454 -13.40 23.23 -13.56
CA ASN A 454 -13.33 24.65 -13.90
C ASN A 454 -12.03 25.33 -13.43
N SER A 455 -11.43 24.82 -12.36
CA SER A 455 -10.16 25.35 -11.85
C SER A 455 -9.28 24.17 -11.42
N VAL A 456 -8.16 23.95 -12.10
CA VAL A 456 -7.21 22.87 -11.73
C VAL A 456 -6.51 23.24 -10.42
N PRO A 457 -6.92 22.68 -9.26
CA PRO A 457 -6.28 22.97 -7.98
C PRO A 457 -4.80 22.61 -8.02
N ARG A 458 -3.98 23.45 -7.43
CA ARG A 458 -2.54 23.23 -7.26
C ARG A 458 -2.22 23.17 -5.79
N GLN A 459 -1.33 22.25 -5.40
CA GLN A 459 -0.96 22.06 -4.01
C GLN A 459 0.54 21.87 -3.88
N VAL A 460 1.12 22.51 -2.88
CA VAL A 460 2.47 22.24 -2.38
C VAL A 460 2.36 21.73 -0.96
N SER A 461 3.03 20.62 -0.67
CA SER A 461 3.10 20.03 0.67
C SER A 461 4.55 19.78 1.04
N GLY A 462 4.99 20.29 2.18
CA GLY A 462 6.37 20.18 2.66
C GLY A 462 6.46 19.51 4.01
N ALA A 463 7.58 18.82 4.25
CA ALA A 463 7.95 18.23 5.54
C ALA A 463 9.44 18.33 5.81
N LEU A 464 9.82 18.70 7.02
CA LEU A 464 11.16 18.54 7.59
C LEU A 464 11.04 17.74 8.88
N GLU A 465 11.57 16.53 8.89
CA GLU A 465 11.60 15.66 10.07
C GLU A 465 13.05 15.54 10.58
N LEU A 466 13.26 15.84 11.85
CA LEU A 466 14.55 15.79 12.55
C LEU A 466 14.48 14.72 13.62
N THR A 467 15.52 13.91 13.76
CA THR A 467 15.65 12.95 14.85
C THR A 467 16.88 13.30 15.68
N LEU A 468 16.66 13.58 16.96
CA LEU A 468 17.76 13.93 17.85
C LEU A 468 18.59 12.68 18.21
N PRO A 469 19.91 12.82 18.34
CA PRO A 469 20.79 11.70 18.67
C PRO A 469 20.42 11.07 20.04
N LYS A 470 20.39 9.76 20.13
CA LYS A 470 20.09 9.00 21.35
C LYS A 470 20.95 9.39 22.53
N ARG A 471 22.23 9.77 22.32
CA ARG A 471 23.17 10.19 23.38
C ARG A 471 22.72 11.43 24.16
N VAL A 472 21.84 12.26 23.59
CA VAL A 472 21.34 13.49 24.26
C VAL A 472 20.24 13.16 25.26
N ILE A 473 19.48 12.06 25.08
CA ILE A 473 18.25 11.78 25.81
C ILE A 473 18.31 10.42 26.53
N GLY A 474 19.30 9.59 26.23
CA GLY A 474 19.46 8.22 26.70
C GLY A 474 19.44 7.20 25.58
N ASN A 475 20.10 6.07 25.78
CA ASN A 475 20.32 5.06 24.70
C ASN A 475 19.03 4.41 24.19
N THR A 476 17.97 4.42 24.99
CA THR A 476 16.67 3.81 24.67
C THR A 476 15.60 4.82 24.27
N THR A 477 15.92 6.12 24.29
CA THR A 477 14.97 7.21 24.04
C THR A 477 15.24 7.84 22.67
N LEU A 478 14.18 8.11 21.93
CA LEU A 478 14.18 8.79 20.64
C LEU A 478 13.30 10.02 20.72
N LEU A 479 13.84 11.20 20.42
CA LEU A 479 13.06 12.43 20.25
C LEU A 479 13.10 12.84 18.76
N SER A 480 11.94 13.07 18.18
CA SER A 480 11.83 13.56 16.79
C SER A 480 10.93 14.77 16.74
N ILE A 481 11.29 15.71 15.88
CA ILE A 481 10.52 16.92 15.59
C ILE A 481 10.20 16.92 14.10
N GLY A 482 8.92 17.03 13.76
CA GLY A 482 8.46 17.21 12.40
C GLY A 482 7.85 18.59 12.22
N LEU A 483 8.26 19.29 11.16
CA LEU A 483 7.70 20.56 10.72
C LEU A 483 7.05 20.34 9.36
N TYR A 484 5.82 20.80 9.20
CA TYR A 484 5.01 20.51 8.01
C TYR A 484 4.31 21.78 7.53
N ALA A 485 4.09 21.89 6.24
CA ALA A 485 3.31 22.99 5.67
C ALA A 485 2.61 22.56 4.39
N ASP A 486 1.38 23.03 4.23
CA ASP A 486 0.58 22.94 3.01
C ASP A 486 0.26 24.33 2.51
N LYS A 487 0.35 24.53 1.18
CA LYS A 487 -0.06 25.77 0.51
C LYS A 487 -0.65 25.46 -0.86
N GLY A 488 -1.86 25.98 -1.11
CA GLY A 488 -2.49 25.78 -2.41
C GLY A 488 -3.98 25.96 -2.40
N SER A 489 -4.64 25.37 -3.38
CA SER A 489 -6.10 25.44 -3.54
C SER A 489 -6.82 24.10 -3.42
N LEU A 490 -6.07 23.00 -3.13
CA LEU A 490 -6.66 21.68 -2.87
C LEU A 490 -6.96 21.50 -1.38
N TYR A 491 -6.01 21.89 -0.53
CA TYR A 491 -6.12 21.89 0.93
C TYR A 491 -5.92 23.30 1.47
N PRO A 492 -6.48 23.65 2.64
CA PRO A 492 -6.23 24.92 3.28
C PRO A 492 -4.74 25.17 3.55
N ASP A 493 -4.29 26.40 3.42
CA ASP A 493 -2.96 26.82 3.85
C ASP A 493 -2.81 26.54 5.33
N THR A 494 -1.84 25.68 5.67
CA THR A 494 -1.65 25.15 7.03
C THR A 494 -0.18 24.92 7.32
N ALA A 495 0.26 25.28 8.54
CA ALA A 495 1.55 24.88 9.08
C ALA A 495 1.33 24.03 10.32
N GLY A 496 2.16 23.01 10.51
CA GLY A 496 2.00 22.06 11.60
C GLY A 496 3.33 21.57 12.18
N ILE A 497 3.25 21.06 13.40
CA ILE A 497 4.37 20.47 14.14
C ILE A 497 3.95 19.13 14.73
N THR A 498 4.88 18.18 14.73
CA THR A 498 4.75 16.92 15.47
C THR A 498 5.96 16.77 16.39
N LEU A 499 5.72 16.48 17.65
CA LEU A 499 6.75 16.09 18.62
C LEU A 499 6.54 14.62 18.93
N ARG A 500 7.57 13.79 18.75
CA ARG A 500 7.54 12.35 19.04
C ARG A 500 8.58 11.99 20.07
N LEU A 501 8.17 11.31 21.13
CA LEU A 501 9.03 10.73 22.14
C LEU A 501 8.82 9.22 22.14
N GLY A 502 9.88 8.49 21.89
CA GLY A 502 9.86 7.04 21.82
C GLY A 502 10.89 6.39 22.76
N TRP A 503 10.52 5.25 23.29
CA TRP A 503 11.39 4.35 24.04
C TRP A 503 11.37 2.99 23.36
N GLY A 504 12.48 2.29 23.44
CA GLY A 504 12.55 0.94 22.92
C GLY A 504 13.80 0.22 23.40
N GLY A 505 13.76 -1.08 23.37
CA GLY A 505 14.86 -1.92 23.81
C GLY A 505 14.84 -3.28 23.14
N THR A 506 15.89 -4.05 23.35
CA THR A 506 15.98 -5.45 22.93
C THR A 506 15.39 -6.37 23.99
N LEU A 507 14.81 -7.50 23.55
CA LEU A 507 14.32 -8.58 24.41
C LEU A 507 15.33 -9.74 24.52
N THR A 508 16.54 -9.54 24.01
CA THR A 508 17.61 -10.57 24.10
C THR A 508 18.13 -10.70 25.52
N HIS A 509 18.25 -11.94 25.98
CA HIS A 509 18.98 -12.31 27.20
C HIS A 509 20.49 -12.25 26.96
#